data_17360c53e5f1a62de2c78aaac8ea2116
#
_entry.id   17360c53e5f1a62de2c78aaac8ea2116
#
_cell.length_a   1.000
_cell.length_b   1.000
_cell.length_c   1.000
_cell.angle_alpha   90.00
_cell.angle_beta   90.00
_cell.angle_gamma   90.00
#
_symmetry.space_group_name_H-M   'P 1'
#
loop_
_entity.id
_entity.type
_entity.pdbx_description
1 polymer ?
#
loop_
_entity_poly.entity_id
_entity_poly.type
_entity_poly.pdbx_seq_one_letter_code
_entity_poly.pdbx_strand_id
1 'polypeptide(L)'
;MTIKDYYPIFIDLSHFRVLIIGGGKIGTKRALTFKKYGADVTVLSLEFSQDLLNSDINLIKEDASKIDIKAIENYDIILTCTNNYELNSKICDLAKMLKKLCNNPTNPENSNFIVPIFYSDEDFEIAVTTRGKSSILAKEVLSKSIDVAKKSDIKNLLNAMYNVKILLKKRISDPSLRYSLYHKIYNDHIFKRYAMDGFIDKALSRAEEIINE
;
A
#
# COMPACT_ATOMS: atom_id res chain seq x y z
N MET A 1 -23.30 -3.35 -14.08
CA MET A 1 -22.17 -3.41 -13.12
C MET A 1 -22.17 -2.14 -12.31
N THR A 2 -22.48 -2.22 -11.02
CA THR A 2 -22.39 -1.08 -10.12
C THR A 2 -20.91 -0.92 -9.76
N ILE A 3 -20.28 0.16 -10.20
CA ILE A 3 -18.88 0.44 -9.85
C ILE A 3 -18.84 0.84 -8.38
N LYS A 4 -18.24 0.02 -7.52
CA LYS A 4 -18.02 0.37 -6.11
C LYS A 4 -17.04 1.52 -5.98
N ASP A 5 -17.33 2.47 -5.13
CA ASP A 5 -16.37 3.49 -4.71
C ASP A 5 -15.51 2.96 -3.57
N TYR A 6 -14.20 2.94 -3.81
CA TYR A 6 -13.22 2.56 -2.80
C TYR A 6 -12.51 3.79 -2.27
N TYR A 7 -12.41 3.90 -0.96
CA TYR A 7 -11.60 4.91 -0.30
C TYR A 7 -10.13 4.47 -0.31
N PRO A 8 -9.21 5.24 -0.92
CA PRO A 8 -7.80 4.87 -0.97
C PRO A 8 -7.11 5.13 0.36
N ILE A 9 -6.49 4.09 0.93
CA ILE A 9 -5.71 4.16 2.15
C ILE A 9 -4.46 3.29 2.03
N PHE A 10 -3.40 3.65 2.78
CA PHE A 10 -2.27 2.78 3.09
C PHE A 10 -2.45 2.27 4.52
N ILE A 11 -2.19 0.97 4.73
CA ILE A 11 -2.42 0.29 6.01
C ILE A 11 -1.09 -0.29 6.49
N ASP A 12 -0.72 -0.01 7.73
CA ASP A 12 0.32 -0.76 8.44
C ASP A 12 -0.23 -2.14 8.84
N LEU A 13 0.34 -3.19 8.27
CA LEU A 13 -0.11 -4.57 8.45
C LEU A 13 0.54 -5.29 9.66
N SER A 14 1.44 -4.65 10.39
CA SER A 14 2.25 -5.28 11.46
C SER A 14 1.43 -5.92 12.59
N HIS A 15 0.16 -5.55 12.72
CA HIS A 15 -0.76 -6.09 13.75
C HIS A 15 -1.95 -6.85 13.17
N PHE A 16 -1.95 -7.09 11.84
CA PHE A 16 -3.06 -7.77 11.19
C PHE A 16 -2.79 -9.27 11.03
N ARG A 17 -3.80 -10.07 11.37
CA ARG A 17 -3.85 -11.51 11.06
C ARG A 17 -4.56 -11.72 9.74
N VAL A 18 -3.87 -12.34 8.81
CA VAL A 18 -4.34 -12.51 7.42
C VAL A 18 -4.52 -13.99 7.10
N LEU A 19 -5.73 -14.37 6.70
CA LEU A 19 -6.02 -15.70 6.21
C LEU A 19 -6.10 -15.70 4.67
N ILE A 20 -5.30 -16.54 4.03
CA ILE A 20 -5.33 -16.73 2.59
C ILE A 20 -5.82 -18.16 2.32
N ILE A 21 -6.87 -18.26 1.53
CA ILE A 21 -7.52 -19.53 1.21
C ILE A 21 -7.17 -19.90 -0.22
N GLY A 22 -6.35 -20.94 -0.37
CA GLY A 22 -5.76 -21.40 -1.61
C GLY A 22 -4.25 -21.17 -1.70
N GLY A 23 -3.48 -22.27 -1.83
CA GLY A 23 -2.00 -22.30 -1.88
C GLY A 23 -1.41 -22.27 -3.30
N GLY A 24 -2.22 -21.97 -4.32
CA GLY A 24 -1.78 -21.87 -5.72
C GLY A 24 -1.04 -20.56 -6.00
N LYS A 25 -0.73 -20.29 -7.27
CA LYS A 25 0.09 -19.13 -7.73
C LYS A 25 -0.36 -17.78 -7.17
N ILE A 26 -1.68 -17.52 -7.15
CA ILE A 26 -2.23 -16.24 -6.66
C ILE A 26 -2.11 -16.18 -5.13
N GLY A 27 -2.53 -17.21 -4.42
CA GLY A 27 -2.43 -17.28 -2.96
C GLY A 27 -1.00 -17.14 -2.47
N THR A 28 -0.06 -17.87 -3.08
CA THR A 28 1.38 -17.76 -2.79
C THR A 28 1.88 -16.33 -2.92
N LYS A 29 1.62 -15.69 -4.06
CA LYS A 29 2.03 -14.29 -4.28
C LYS A 29 1.45 -13.36 -3.23
N ARG A 30 0.18 -13.52 -2.86
CA ARG A 30 -0.46 -12.73 -1.82
C ARG A 30 0.17 -12.98 -0.46
N ALA A 31 0.35 -14.24 -0.09
CA ALA A 31 0.93 -14.62 1.19
C ALA A 31 2.32 -14.00 1.41
N LEU A 32 3.22 -14.20 0.45
CA LEU A 32 4.56 -13.63 0.50
C LEU A 32 4.54 -12.09 0.53
N THR A 33 3.61 -11.45 -0.21
CA THR A 33 3.49 -10.00 -0.19
C THR A 33 3.01 -9.49 1.17
N PHE A 34 1.92 -10.04 1.72
CA PHE A 34 1.40 -9.61 3.02
C PHE A 34 2.41 -9.87 4.15
N LYS A 35 3.11 -10.99 4.11
CA LYS A 35 4.19 -11.31 5.05
C LYS A 35 5.33 -10.30 4.98
N LYS A 36 5.77 -9.91 3.77
CA LYS A 36 6.80 -8.87 3.56
C LYS A 36 6.42 -7.54 4.21
N TYR A 37 5.14 -7.21 4.26
CA TYR A 37 4.60 -6.00 4.89
C TYR A 37 4.22 -6.19 6.37
N GLY A 38 4.71 -7.25 7.01
CA GLY A 38 4.64 -7.44 8.46
C GLY A 38 3.39 -8.13 8.99
N ALA A 39 2.46 -8.55 8.12
CA ALA A 39 1.28 -9.28 8.57
C ALA A 39 1.62 -10.67 9.14
N ASP A 40 0.82 -11.11 10.12
CA ASP A 40 0.78 -12.50 10.56
C ASP A 40 -0.09 -13.30 9.57
N VAL A 41 0.57 -14.06 8.68
CA VAL A 41 -0.09 -14.72 7.55
C VAL A 41 -0.25 -16.20 7.80
N THR A 42 -1.48 -16.68 7.60
CA THR A 42 -1.83 -18.10 7.53
C THR A 42 -2.36 -18.42 6.14
N VAL A 43 -1.91 -19.52 5.54
CA VAL A 43 -2.45 -20.06 4.28
C VAL A 43 -3.15 -21.38 4.54
N LEU A 44 -4.43 -21.47 4.17
CA LEU A 44 -5.22 -22.69 4.24
C LEU A 44 -5.44 -23.24 2.84
N SER A 45 -5.00 -24.49 2.59
CA SER A 45 -5.13 -25.16 1.30
C SER A 45 -4.94 -26.66 1.43
N LEU A 46 -5.40 -27.43 0.44
CA LEU A 46 -5.06 -28.86 0.32
C LEU A 46 -3.63 -29.08 -0.18
N GLU A 47 -3.12 -28.14 -1.00
CA GLU A 47 -1.78 -28.21 -1.60
C GLU A 47 -1.11 -26.84 -1.51
N PHE A 48 0.21 -26.83 -1.40
CA PHE A 48 1.03 -25.63 -1.30
C PHE A 48 2.11 -25.63 -2.38
N SER A 49 2.40 -24.44 -2.90
CA SER A 49 3.56 -24.24 -3.76
C SER A 49 4.87 -24.44 -3.00
N GLN A 50 5.96 -24.74 -3.71
CA GLN A 50 7.29 -24.86 -3.11
C GLN A 50 7.74 -23.60 -2.37
N ASP A 51 7.38 -22.42 -2.88
CA ASP A 51 7.71 -21.14 -2.24
C ASP A 51 7.03 -20.99 -0.88
N LEU A 52 5.79 -21.46 -0.72
CA LEU A 52 5.11 -21.48 0.57
C LEU A 52 5.74 -22.49 1.53
N LEU A 53 6.08 -23.69 1.04
CA LEU A 53 6.72 -24.74 1.87
C LEU A 53 8.10 -24.30 2.38
N ASN A 54 8.80 -23.45 1.65
CA ASN A 54 10.11 -22.92 2.01
C ASN A 54 10.04 -21.59 2.80
N SER A 55 8.84 -21.10 3.09
CA SER A 55 8.62 -19.84 3.82
C SER A 55 8.37 -20.07 5.31
N ASP A 56 8.42 -19.01 6.11
CA ASP A 56 8.03 -18.97 7.53
C ASP A 56 6.54 -18.64 7.73
N ILE A 57 5.71 -18.85 6.72
CA ILE A 57 4.26 -18.63 6.76
C ILE A 57 3.58 -19.84 7.39
N ASN A 58 2.60 -19.58 8.26
CA ASN A 58 1.79 -20.66 8.85
C ASN A 58 0.92 -21.33 7.79
N LEU A 59 1.04 -22.66 7.66
CA LEU A 59 0.34 -23.45 6.66
C LEU A 59 -0.65 -24.43 7.33
N ILE A 60 -1.92 -24.34 6.96
CA ILE A 60 -2.98 -25.25 7.40
C ILE A 60 -3.43 -26.13 6.23
N LYS A 61 -3.15 -27.43 6.30
CA LYS A 61 -3.55 -28.40 5.27
C LYS A 61 -4.96 -28.89 5.53
N GLU A 62 -5.94 -28.14 5.05
CA GLU A 62 -7.35 -28.45 5.21
C GLU A 62 -8.17 -28.13 3.97
N ASP A 63 -9.35 -28.78 3.86
CA ASP A 63 -10.32 -28.47 2.82
C ASP A 63 -11.11 -27.21 3.17
N ALA A 64 -10.94 -26.17 2.37
CA ALA A 64 -11.61 -24.89 2.55
C ALA A 64 -13.15 -24.96 2.47
N SER A 65 -13.73 -26.02 1.91
CA SER A 65 -15.18 -26.22 1.90
C SER A 65 -15.78 -26.42 3.30
N LYS A 66 -14.95 -26.82 4.25
CA LYS A 66 -15.31 -27.06 5.65
C LYS A 66 -15.15 -25.83 6.55
N ILE A 67 -14.69 -24.71 6.01
CA ILE A 67 -14.51 -23.46 6.75
C ILE A 67 -15.88 -22.98 7.27
N ASP A 68 -15.90 -22.65 8.56
CA ASP A 68 -17.01 -22.01 9.26
C ASP A 68 -16.62 -20.61 9.76
N ILE A 69 -17.57 -19.99 10.44
CA ILE A 69 -17.39 -18.65 11.05
C ILE A 69 -16.23 -18.66 12.06
N LYS A 70 -16.07 -19.72 12.87
CA LYS A 70 -15.05 -19.80 13.91
C LYS A 70 -13.63 -19.81 13.32
N ALA A 71 -13.47 -20.49 12.18
CA ALA A 71 -12.19 -20.52 11.49
C ALA A 71 -11.74 -19.13 10.96
N ILE A 72 -12.70 -18.23 10.69
CA ILE A 72 -12.44 -16.89 10.15
C ILE A 72 -12.36 -15.84 11.28
N GLU A 73 -13.01 -16.08 12.40
CA GLU A 73 -13.22 -15.10 13.49
C GLU A 73 -11.91 -14.46 13.99
N ASN A 74 -10.84 -15.23 14.03
CA ASN A 74 -9.54 -14.79 14.53
C ASN A 74 -8.70 -13.99 13.53
N TYR A 75 -9.15 -13.80 12.30
CA TYR A 75 -8.42 -13.05 11.27
C TYR A 75 -9.08 -11.71 11.01
N ASP A 76 -8.29 -10.75 10.55
CA ASP A 76 -8.72 -9.38 10.27
C ASP A 76 -8.96 -9.19 8.77
N ILE A 77 -8.16 -9.88 7.94
CA ILE A 77 -8.19 -9.83 6.47
C ILE A 77 -8.25 -11.24 5.92
N ILE A 78 -9.19 -11.48 5.00
CA ILE A 78 -9.36 -12.76 4.31
C ILE A 78 -9.18 -12.57 2.80
N LEU A 79 -8.36 -13.41 2.17
CA LEU A 79 -8.21 -13.45 0.72
C LEU A 79 -8.59 -14.83 0.19
N THR A 80 -9.58 -14.88 -0.70
CA THR A 80 -10.04 -16.14 -1.30
C THR A 80 -9.40 -16.33 -2.66
N CYS A 81 -8.46 -17.27 -2.75
CA CYS A 81 -7.61 -17.50 -3.92
C CYS A 81 -7.76 -18.91 -4.50
N THR A 82 -8.93 -19.54 -4.32
CA THR A 82 -9.22 -20.87 -4.89
C THR A 82 -9.80 -20.76 -6.30
N ASN A 83 -9.86 -21.91 -7.00
CA ASN A 83 -10.55 -22.01 -8.30
C ASN A 83 -12.06 -22.23 -8.15
N ASN A 84 -12.58 -22.35 -6.93
CA ASN A 84 -14.00 -22.53 -6.66
C ASN A 84 -14.68 -21.20 -6.38
N TYR A 85 -15.41 -20.65 -7.35
CA TYR A 85 -16.07 -19.35 -7.31
C TYR A 85 -17.13 -19.25 -6.22
N GLU A 86 -17.91 -20.31 -6.03
CA GLU A 86 -18.98 -20.34 -5.02
C GLU A 86 -18.40 -20.35 -3.61
N LEU A 87 -17.38 -21.17 -3.39
CA LEU A 87 -16.66 -21.24 -2.13
C LEU A 87 -16.02 -19.89 -1.77
N ASN A 88 -15.33 -19.26 -2.75
CA ASN A 88 -14.74 -17.94 -2.55
C ASN A 88 -15.79 -16.90 -2.13
N SER A 89 -16.97 -16.91 -2.78
CA SER A 89 -18.04 -15.98 -2.47
C SER A 89 -18.66 -16.25 -1.11
N LYS A 90 -18.92 -17.52 -0.77
CA LYS A 90 -19.43 -17.93 0.55
C LYS A 90 -18.51 -17.46 1.68
N ILE A 91 -17.19 -17.67 1.53
CA ILE A 91 -16.21 -17.28 2.55
C ILE A 91 -16.16 -15.75 2.71
N CYS A 92 -16.21 -14.99 1.61
CA CYS A 92 -16.25 -13.54 1.68
C CYS A 92 -17.55 -13.03 2.33
N ASP A 93 -18.67 -13.70 2.12
CA ASP A 93 -19.93 -13.32 2.79
C ASP A 93 -19.84 -13.57 4.30
N LEU A 94 -19.28 -14.70 4.73
CA LEU A 94 -19.03 -14.97 6.15
C LEU A 94 -18.08 -13.91 6.75
N ALA A 95 -17.00 -13.57 6.06
CA ALA A 95 -16.06 -12.55 6.52
C ALA A 95 -16.73 -11.17 6.67
N LYS A 96 -17.58 -10.77 5.73
CA LYS A 96 -18.33 -9.51 5.79
C LYS A 96 -19.35 -9.48 6.94
N MET A 97 -20.01 -10.61 7.24
CA MET A 97 -20.90 -10.72 8.39
C MET A 97 -20.16 -10.43 9.71
N LEU A 98 -18.89 -10.82 9.78
CA LEU A 98 -17.99 -10.55 10.91
C LEU A 98 -17.29 -9.17 10.80
N LYS A 99 -17.69 -8.33 9.85
CA LYS A 99 -17.06 -7.01 9.56
C LYS A 99 -15.56 -7.09 9.26
N LYS A 100 -15.10 -8.22 8.73
CA LYS A 100 -13.71 -8.41 8.31
C LYS A 100 -13.48 -7.89 6.89
N LEU A 101 -12.22 -7.59 6.56
CA LEU A 101 -11.83 -7.26 5.20
C LEU A 101 -11.78 -8.56 4.37
N CYS A 102 -12.46 -8.59 3.21
CA CYS A 102 -12.38 -9.72 2.28
C CYS A 102 -12.11 -9.28 0.85
N ASN A 103 -11.11 -9.92 0.22
CA ASN A 103 -10.82 -9.79 -1.18
C ASN A 103 -11.09 -11.12 -1.91
N ASN A 104 -11.98 -11.06 -2.89
CA ASN A 104 -12.30 -12.16 -3.80
C ASN A 104 -11.91 -11.76 -5.23
N PRO A 105 -10.72 -12.14 -5.73
CA PRO A 105 -10.28 -11.79 -7.08
C PRO A 105 -11.16 -12.38 -8.19
N THR A 106 -11.88 -13.46 -7.92
CA THR A 106 -12.76 -14.13 -8.89
C THR A 106 -14.13 -13.48 -9.01
N ASN A 107 -14.54 -12.74 -7.96
CA ASN A 107 -15.77 -11.95 -7.94
C ASN A 107 -15.51 -10.61 -7.23
N PRO A 108 -15.01 -9.58 -7.94
CA PRO A 108 -14.71 -8.29 -7.32
C PRO A 108 -15.91 -7.62 -6.65
N GLU A 109 -17.13 -7.85 -7.12
CA GLU A 109 -18.35 -7.30 -6.51
C GLU A 109 -18.61 -7.87 -5.10
N ASN A 110 -18.10 -9.04 -4.81
CA ASN A 110 -18.17 -9.66 -3.50
C ASN A 110 -17.09 -9.14 -2.52
N SER A 111 -16.05 -8.50 -3.01
CA SER A 111 -14.97 -7.92 -2.19
C SER A 111 -15.41 -6.64 -1.48
N ASN A 112 -14.89 -6.35 -0.27
CA ASN A 112 -15.03 -5.05 0.38
C ASN A 112 -13.73 -4.23 0.40
N PHE A 113 -12.61 -4.81 -0.07
CA PHE A 113 -11.39 -4.10 -0.40
C PHE A 113 -10.73 -4.70 -1.65
N ILE A 114 -9.83 -3.96 -2.25
CA ILE A 114 -9.03 -4.41 -3.40
C ILE A 114 -7.54 -4.33 -3.06
N VAL A 115 -6.75 -5.22 -3.66
CA VAL A 115 -5.30 -5.12 -3.62
C VAL A 115 -4.83 -4.54 -4.96
N PRO A 116 -4.46 -3.25 -5.00
CA PRO A 116 -4.00 -2.59 -6.22
C PRO A 116 -2.65 -3.15 -6.68
N ILE A 117 -2.22 -2.77 -7.85
CA ILE A 117 -0.79 -2.84 -8.18
C ILE A 117 -0.10 -1.66 -7.51
N PHE A 118 1.13 -1.85 -7.04
CA PHE A 118 1.82 -0.81 -6.30
C PHE A 118 3.34 -0.89 -6.47
N TYR A 119 3.98 0.19 -6.12
CA TYR A 119 5.41 0.36 -5.94
C TYR A 119 5.66 0.96 -4.56
N SER A 120 6.74 0.55 -3.92
CA SER A 120 7.18 1.04 -2.63
C SER A 120 8.71 1.10 -2.60
N ASP A 121 9.26 2.24 -2.20
CA ASP A 121 10.66 2.39 -1.81
C ASP A 121 10.75 3.21 -0.50
N GLU A 122 11.92 3.70 -0.17
CA GLU A 122 12.16 4.48 1.06
C GLU A 122 11.45 5.86 1.04
N ASP A 123 11.16 6.39 -0.15
CA ASP A 123 10.66 7.74 -0.35
C ASP A 123 9.18 7.78 -0.77
N PHE A 124 8.73 6.77 -1.55
CA PHE A 124 7.42 6.81 -2.20
C PHE A 124 6.64 5.50 -2.08
N GLU A 125 5.36 5.66 -1.80
CA GLU A 125 4.35 4.61 -1.90
C GLU A 125 3.37 5.01 -3.01
N ILE A 126 3.25 4.20 -4.06
CA ILE A 126 2.38 4.46 -5.20
C ILE A 126 1.49 3.27 -5.44
N ALA A 127 0.18 3.46 -5.37
CA ALA A 127 -0.81 2.42 -5.65
C ALA A 127 -1.74 2.85 -6.78
N VAL A 128 -1.95 1.96 -7.75
CA VAL A 128 -2.78 2.24 -8.92
C VAL A 128 -3.84 1.16 -9.11
N THR A 129 -5.07 1.58 -9.34
CA THR A 129 -6.16 0.71 -9.74
C THR A 129 -6.98 1.35 -10.85
N THR A 130 -7.40 0.56 -11.82
CA THR A 130 -8.40 0.95 -12.83
C THR A 130 -9.80 0.41 -12.48
N ARG A 131 -10.00 0.00 -11.22
CA ARG A 131 -11.25 -0.64 -10.77
C ARG A 131 -11.63 -1.86 -11.62
N GLY A 132 -10.60 -2.65 -12.01
CA GLY A 132 -10.77 -3.86 -12.82
C GLY A 132 -10.91 -3.62 -14.33
N LYS A 133 -10.91 -2.37 -14.81
CA LYS A 133 -11.13 -2.07 -16.25
C LYS A 133 -9.94 -2.50 -17.12
N SER A 134 -8.70 -2.30 -16.69
CA SER A 134 -7.50 -2.68 -17.44
C SER A 134 -6.27 -2.83 -16.55
N SER A 135 -5.81 -4.05 -16.37
CA SER A 135 -4.55 -4.31 -15.64
C SER A 135 -3.31 -3.83 -16.41
N ILE A 136 -3.39 -3.81 -17.75
CA ILE A 136 -2.30 -3.33 -18.62
C ILE A 136 -2.13 -1.83 -18.44
N LEU A 137 -3.22 -1.08 -18.55
CA LEU A 137 -3.17 0.39 -18.36
C LEU A 137 -2.78 0.78 -16.94
N ALA A 138 -3.25 0.04 -15.94
CA ALA A 138 -2.80 0.27 -14.56
C ALA A 138 -1.28 0.12 -14.41
N LYS A 139 -0.67 -0.92 -15.01
CA LYS A 139 0.79 -1.13 -15.01
C LYS A 139 1.53 -0.01 -15.75
N GLU A 140 1.00 0.45 -16.87
CA GLU A 140 1.62 1.56 -17.63
C GLU A 140 1.62 2.86 -16.81
N VAL A 141 0.50 3.21 -16.17
CA VAL A 141 0.41 4.39 -15.31
C VAL A 141 1.36 4.27 -14.13
N LEU A 142 1.42 3.09 -13.49
CA LEU A 142 2.35 2.85 -12.40
C LEU A 142 3.80 3.01 -12.84
N SER A 143 4.19 2.44 -14.01
CA SER A 143 5.55 2.57 -14.55
C SER A 143 5.94 4.02 -14.76
N LYS A 144 5.09 4.83 -15.39
CA LYS A 144 5.34 6.27 -15.60
C LYS A 144 5.47 7.03 -14.27
N SER A 145 4.66 6.66 -13.27
CA SER A 145 4.75 7.27 -11.94
C SER A 145 6.08 6.91 -11.24
N ILE A 146 6.53 5.66 -11.38
CA ILE A 146 7.83 5.19 -10.87
C ILE A 146 8.98 5.95 -11.55
N ASP A 147 8.92 6.15 -12.86
CA ASP A 147 9.94 6.87 -13.62
C ASP A 147 10.10 8.33 -13.13
N VAL A 148 9.01 8.94 -12.71
CA VAL A 148 9.04 10.28 -12.06
C VAL A 148 9.62 10.20 -10.66
N ALA A 149 9.13 9.27 -9.82
CA ALA A 149 9.55 9.14 -8.43
C ALA A 149 11.04 8.81 -8.27
N LYS A 150 11.62 8.07 -9.23
CA LYS A 150 13.03 7.67 -9.22
C LYS A 150 14.00 8.74 -9.70
N LYS A 151 13.55 9.86 -10.25
CA LYS A 151 14.46 10.92 -10.69
C LYS A 151 15.21 11.51 -9.51
N SER A 152 16.52 11.70 -9.68
CA SER A 152 17.39 12.24 -8.63
C SER A 152 16.98 13.64 -8.18
N ASP A 153 16.54 14.50 -9.11
CA ASP A 153 16.05 15.85 -8.83
C ASP A 153 14.81 15.85 -7.93
N ILE A 154 13.87 14.91 -8.15
CA ILE A 154 12.67 14.76 -7.32
C ILE A 154 13.03 14.27 -5.90
N LYS A 155 13.93 13.29 -5.79
CA LYS A 155 14.39 12.79 -4.48
C LYS A 155 15.17 13.86 -3.71
N ASN A 156 16.03 14.61 -4.39
CA ASN A 156 16.74 15.72 -3.79
C ASN A 156 15.79 16.81 -3.29
N LEU A 157 14.79 17.17 -4.08
CA LEU A 157 13.76 18.14 -3.69
C LEU A 157 12.94 17.65 -2.49
N LEU A 158 12.56 16.36 -2.45
CA LEU A 158 11.88 15.74 -1.33
C LEU A 158 12.70 15.86 -0.03
N ASN A 159 13.99 15.52 -0.10
CA ASN A 159 14.91 15.62 1.04
C ASN A 159 15.07 17.08 1.52
N ALA A 160 15.26 18.04 0.61
CA ALA A 160 15.33 19.45 0.95
C ALA A 160 14.04 19.94 1.64
N MET A 161 12.86 19.57 1.11
CA MET A 161 11.58 19.95 1.69
C MET A 161 11.31 19.27 3.04
N TYR A 162 11.78 18.06 3.25
CA TYR A 162 11.73 17.40 4.55
C TYR A 162 12.54 18.20 5.60
N ASN A 163 13.76 18.62 5.25
CA ASN A 163 14.59 19.44 6.13
C ASN A 163 13.95 20.80 6.42
N VAL A 164 13.36 21.45 5.40
CA VAL A 164 12.57 22.69 5.59
C VAL A 164 11.42 22.48 6.57
N LYS A 165 10.70 21.37 6.47
CA LYS A 165 9.61 21.02 7.40
C LYS A 165 10.10 20.92 8.84
N ILE A 166 11.28 20.31 9.07
CA ILE A 166 11.90 20.20 10.39
C ILE A 166 12.30 21.59 10.90
N LEU A 167 12.95 22.41 10.04
CA LEU A 167 13.37 23.77 10.36
C LEU A 167 12.20 24.64 10.79
N LEU A 168 11.12 24.65 10.00
CA LEU A 168 9.91 25.41 10.30
C LEU A 168 9.24 24.96 11.61
N LYS A 169 9.18 23.64 11.89
CA LYS A 169 8.64 23.14 13.15
C LYS A 169 9.44 23.60 14.37
N LYS A 170 10.76 23.76 14.22
CA LYS A 170 11.64 24.19 15.29
C LYS A 170 11.54 25.70 15.55
N ARG A 171 11.33 26.52 14.51
CA ARG A 171 11.39 27.99 14.60
C ARG A 171 10.04 28.68 14.74
N ILE A 172 8.99 28.10 14.19
CA ILE A 172 7.67 28.74 14.07
C ILE A 172 6.65 27.92 14.87
N SER A 173 6.04 28.51 15.87
CA SER A 173 5.01 27.87 16.70
C SER A 173 3.65 27.82 16.02
N ASP A 174 3.28 28.86 15.25
CA ASP A 174 1.99 28.93 14.55
C ASP A 174 1.90 27.97 13.35
N PRO A 175 0.94 27.03 13.34
CA PRO A 175 0.76 26.08 12.23
C PRO A 175 0.40 26.75 10.90
N SER A 176 -0.39 27.84 10.93
CA SER A 176 -0.84 28.53 9.73
C SER A 176 0.31 29.24 9.04
N LEU A 177 1.17 29.89 9.84
CA LEU A 177 2.38 30.55 9.34
C LEU A 177 3.38 29.50 8.78
N ARG A 178 3.56 28.35 9.48
CA ARG A 178 4.38 27.25 8.95
C ARG A 178 3.91 26.79 7.58
N TYR A 179 2.62 26.61 7.42
CA TYR A 179 2.04 26.17 6.14
C TYR A 179 2.30 27.20 5.03
N SER A 180 2.07 28.48 5.30
CA SER A 180 2.30 29.56 4.35
C SER A 180 3.79 29.64 3.94
N LEU A 181 4.71 29.63 4.90
CA LEU A 181 6.16 29.65 4.64
C LEU A 181 6.62 28.41 3.87
N TYR A 182 6.10 27.22 4.20
CA TYR A 182 6.42 25.99 3.48
C TYR A 182 6.07 26.09 2.00
N HIS A 183 4.92 26.67 1.67
CA HIS A 183 4.51 26.92 0.28
C HIS A 183 5.32 28.04 -0.37
N LYS A 184 5.64 29.14 0.35
CA LYS A 184 6.49 30.23 -0.15
C LYS A 184 7.86 29.69 -0.55
N ILE A 185 8.50 28.88 0.31
CA ILE A 185 9.80 28.25 0.05
C ILE A 185 9.71 27.29 -1.13
N TYR A 186 8.71 26.38 -1.16
CA TYR A 186 8.53 25.45 -2.28
C TYR A 186 8.38 26.15 -3.62
N ASN A 187 7.78 27.35 -3.68
CA ASN A 187 7.58 28.10 -4.91
C ASN A 187 8.75 29.04 -5.26
N ASP A 188 9.75 29.18 -4.40
CA ASP A 188 10.94 29.98 -4.69
C ASP A 188 11.83 29.27 -5.73
N HIS A 189 12.14 29.94 -6.83
CA HIS A 189 12.91 29.37 -7.95
C HIS A 189 14.35 29.07 -7.58
N ILE A 190 14.95 29.87 -6.68
CA ILE A 190 16.34 29.69 -6.24
C ILE A 190 16.42 28.45 -5.35
N PHE A 191 15.52 28.36 -4.38
CA PHE A 191 15.40 27.16 -3.53
C PHE A 191 15.24 25.89 -4.36
N LYS A 192 14.25 25.87 -5.27
CA LYS A 192 14.00 24.70 -6.12
C LYS A 192 15.24 24.28 -6.92
N ARG A 193 15.91 25.22 -7.56
CA ARG A 193 17.10 24.94 -8.35
C ARG A 193 18.18 24.30 -7.48
N TYR A 194 18.52 24.90 -6.34
CA TYR A 194 19.53 24.33 -5.43
C TYR A 194 19.12 22.94 -4.92
N ALA A 195 17.85 22.77 -4.55
CA ALA A 195 17.35 21.50 -4.06
C ALA A 195 17.44 20.40 -5.13
N MET A 196 16.92 20.65 -6.34
CA MET A 196 16.92 19.68 -7.44
C MET A 196 18.34 19.30 -7.91
N ASP A 197 19.26 20.27 -7.91
CA ASP A 197 20.67 20.07 -8.24
C ASP A 197 21.46 19.34 -7.12
N GLY A 198 20.84 19.05 -5.98
CA GLY A 198 21.46 18.36 -4.84
C GLY A 198 22.25 19.26 -3.90
N PHE A 199 22.22 20.59 -4.06
CA PHE A 199 22.88 21.56 -3.18
C PHE A 199 22.03 21.86 -1.95
N ILE A 200 21.84 20.84 -1.10
CA ILE A 200 20.89 20.90 0.04
C ILE A 200 21.22 22.05 1.00
N ASP A 201 22.50 22.27 1.33
CA ASP A 201 22.90 23.35 2.24
C ASP A 201 22.54 24.74 1.69
N LYS A 202 22.74 24.96 0.38
CA LYS A 202 22.35 26.22 -0.28
C LYS A 202 20.84 26.40 -0.32
N ALA A 203 20.10 25.32 -0.55
CA ALA A 203 18.64 25.34 -0.50
C ALA A 203 18.15 25.70 0.90
N LEU A 204 18.73 25.12 1.95
CA LEU A 204 18.36 25.43 3.32
C LEU A 204 18.72 26.88 3.71
N SER A 205 19.89 27.38 3.31
CA SER A 205 20.24 28.79 3.52
C SER A 205 19.22 29.72 2.86
N ARG A 206 18.80 29.41 1.63
CA ARG A 206 17.74 30.20 0.95
C ARG A 206 16.40 30.12 1.68
N ALA A 207 16.04 28.94 2.21
CA ALA A 207 14.84 28.79 3.01
C ALA A 207 14.88 29.65 4.29
N GLU A 208 16.04 29.72 4.95
CA GLU A 208 16.24 30.58 6.14
C GLU A 208 16.09 32.09 5.82
N GLU A 209 16.60 32.57 4.68
CA GLU A 209 16.38 33.93 4.21
C GLU A 209 14.88 34.21 4.10
N ILE A 210 14.12 33.32 3.44
CA ILE A 210 12.66 33.48 3.26
C ILE A 210 11.89 33.47 4.58
N ILE A 211 12.37 32.73 5.58
CA ILE A 211 11.76 32.68 6.91
C ILE A 211 11.99 34.00 7.68
N ASN A 212 13.11 34.67 7.43
CA ASN A 212 13.48 35.92 8.12
C ASN A 212 12.96 37.19 7.44
N GLU A 213 12.41 37.08 6.20
CA GLU A 213 11.66 38.17 5.50
C GLU A 213 10.30 38.43 6.15
#